data_97822fa067cd9cc2302f87f2fdf03dd6
#
_entry.id   97822fa067cd9cc2302f87f2fdf03dd6
#
_cell.length_a   1.000
_cell.length_b   1.000
_cell.length_c   1.000
_cell.angle_alpha   90.00
_cell.angle_beta   90.00
_cell.angle_gamma   90.00
#
_symmetry.space_group_name_H-M   'P 1'
#
loop_
_entity.id
_entity.type
_entity.pdbx_description
1 polymer ?
#
loop_
_entity_poly.entity_id
_entity_poly.type
_entity_poly.pdbx_seq_one_letter_code
_entity_poly.pdbx_strand_id
1 'polypeptide(L)'
;MASGCPMMQMKTQSEHPCFGGDHSKVGRIHLPVAPGCNIKCGFCERKFDCANESRPGVTSRVLTPEQGLERVRLVKTHMEKQGGAQLKVVGIAGPGDPLANTRTFKTFELVRAAFPELTLCLSTNGLLLPQALPQILDFGVHSLTVTINALTPETGAHVYEWIHHEGRRLTGPEAAAILIERQFEGLRLAAAAGLLVKINHVYIPGVNDHETLDLAVKVRGLGANMMNIIPVIPIGRFAACTMPSSATMEMVRNQAELILSQARHCKQCRADAAGVVGEDLDLTLLEARAV
;
A
#
# COMPACT_ATOMS: atom_id res chain seq x y z
N MET A 1 -29.32 0.11 -28.69
CA MET A 1 -28.88 1.40 -28.13
C MET A 1 -27.81 1.08 -27.09
N ALA A 2 -26.56 1.27 -27.47
CA ALA A 2 -25.44 0.97 -26.58
C ALA A 2 -25.33 2.11 -25.54
N SER A 3 -25.61 1.81 -24.27
CA SER A 3 -25.36 2.69 -23.17
C SER A 3 -23.84 2.81 -22.99
N GLY A 4 -23.27 3.94 -23.43
CA GLY A 4 -21.89 4.28 -23.23
C GLY A 4 -21.56 4.30 -21.75
N CYS A 5 -20.61 3.46 -21.35
CA CYS A 5 -19.95 3.56 -20.06
C CYS A 5 -19.38 4.99 -19.93
N PRO A 6 -19.69 5.76 -18.87
CA PRO A 6 -19.10 7.07 -18.69
C PRO A 6 -17.59 6.88 -18.57
N MET A 7 -16.83 7.43 -19.51
CA MET A 7 -15.38 7.53 -19.42
C MET A 7 -15.06 8.25 -18.11
N MET A 8 -14.62 7.48 -17.11
CA MET A 8 -14.11 8.00 -15.85
C MET A 8 -12.89 8.87 -16.21
N GLN A 9 -13.03 10.19 -16.05
CA GLN A 9 -11.90 11.12 -16.26
C GLN A 9 -10.76 10.62 -15.41
N MET A 10 -9.66 10.21 -16.04
CA MET A 10 -8.44 9.81 -15.35
C MET A 10 -7.99 10.97 -14.47
N LYS A 11 -8.18 10.83 -13.16
CA LYS A 11 -7.63 11.76 -12.18
C LYS A 11 -6.13 11.77 -12.35
N THR A 12 -5.55 12.94 -12.45
CA THR A 12 -4.13 13.11 -12.74
C THR A 12 -3.27 12.62 -11.56
N GLN A 13 -2.05 12.19 -11.82
CA GLN A 13 -1.05 11.82 -10.81
C GLN A 13 -0.88 12.88 -9.72
N SER A 14 -1.10 14.15 -10.07
CA SER A 14 -1.01 15.31 -9.19
C SER A 14 -2.10 15.40 -8.09
N GLU A 15 -3.16 14.60 -8.17
CA GLU A 15 -4.25 14.63 -7.17
C GLU A 15 -4.09 13.59 -6.04
N HIS A 16 -3.11 12.69 -6.13
CA HIS A 16 -2.89 11.68 -5.11
C HIS A 16 -1.59 11.95 -4.33
N PRO A 17 -1.65 12.13 -2.98
CA PRO A 17 -0.49 12.55 -2.20
C PRO A 17 0.68 11.54 -2.24
N CYS A 18 0.43 10.25 -2.46
CA CYS A 18 1.50 9.25 -2.60
C CYS A 18 2.17 9.24 -3.98
N PHE A 19 1.62 9.98 -4.97
CA PHE A 19 2.12 10.04 -6.35
C PHE A 19 2.56 11.45 -6.77
N GLY A 20 2.82 12.34 -5.83
CA GLY A 20 3.33 13.69 -6.10
C GLY A 20 2.29 14.79 -6.09
N GLY A 21 1.07 14.53 -5.60
CA GLY A 21 0.04 15.57 -5.37
C GLY A 21 0.47 16.64 -4.37
N ASP A 22 -0.19 17.80 -4.41
CA ASP A 22 0.05 18.87 -3.45
C ASP A 22 -0.29 18.42 -2.02
N HIS A 23 0.75 18.07 -1.28
CA HIS A 23 0.62 17.53 0.08
C HIS A 23 -0.05 18.50 1.06
N SER A 24 -0.04 19.81 0.79
CA SER A 24 -0.64 20.81 1.68
C SER A 24 -2.16 20.94 1.51
N LYS A 25 -2.71 20.47 0.38
CA LYS A 25 -4.13 20.63 0.03
C LYS A 25 -4.90 19.33 -0.04
N VAL A 26 -4.19 18.19 -0.06
CA VAL A 26 -4.80 16.88 -0.24
C VAL A 26 -4.69 16.05 1.03
N GLY A 27 -5.83 15.84 1.65
CA GLY A 27 -5.97 14.90 2.78
C GLY A 27 -6.21 13.47 2.32
N ARG A 28 -5.68 12.53 3.10
CA ARG A 28 -5.96 11.10 2.95
C ARG A 28 -6.45 10.53 4.28
N ILE A 29 -7.11 9.36 4.18
CA ILE A 29 -7.43 8.52 5.32
C ILE A 29 -7.10 7.07 4.99
N HIS A 30 -6.45 6.37 5.91
CA HIS A 30 -6.28 4.92 5.87
C HIS A 30 -7.27 4.25 6.83
N LEU A 31 -7.92 3.19 6.34
CA LEU A 31 -8.91 2.45 7.11
C LEU A 31 -8.34 1.08 7.51
N PRO A 32 -8.13 0.82 8.82
CA PRO A 32 -7.58 -0.44 9.31
C PRO A 32 -8.66 -1.53 9.39
N VAL A 33 -9.16 -1.96 8.24
CA VAL A 33 -10.24 -2.96 8.11
C VAL A 33 -9.76 -4.35 7.72
N ALA A 34 -8.46 -4.50 7.42
CA ALA A 34 -7.85 -5.72 6.87
C ALA A 34 -6.89 -6.39 7.87
N PRO A 35 -7.37 -7.12 8.91
CA PRO A 35 -6.50 -7.69 9.93
C PRO A 35 -5.71 -8.92 9.48
N GLY A 36 -6.23 -9.69 8.52
CA GLY A 36 -5.60 -10.91 8.02
C GLY A 36 -4.54 -10.63 6.95
N CYS A 37 -3.58 -11.54 6.81
CA CYS A 37 -2.63 -11.52 5.70
C CYS A 37 -2.36 -12.94 5.23
N ASN A 38 -2.20 -13.13 3.97
CA ASN A 38 -1.97 -14.42 3.30
C ASN A 38 -0.49 -14.76 3.11
N ILE A 39 0.42 -13.90 3.58
CA ILE A 39 1.87 -14.16 3.63
C ILE A 39 2.45 -13.81 5.01
N LYS A 40 3.66 -14.26 5.26
CA LYS A 40 4.48 -13.83 6.41
C LYS A 40 5.84 -13.39 5.92
N CYS A 41 6.12 -12.10 6.03
CA CYS A 41 7.46 -11.55 5.81
C CYS A 41 8.32 -11.75 7.06
N GLY A 42 9.62 -11.98 6.90
CA GLY A 42 10.54 -12.20 8.00
C GLY A 42 10.69 -11.01 8.96
N PHE A 43 10.44 -9.79 8.49
CA PHE A 43 10.43 -8.56 9.29
C PHE A 43 9.03 -8.16 9.80
N CYS A 44 8.03 -9.04 9.71
CA CYS A 44 6.67 -8.76 10.16
C CYS A 44 6.39 -9.40 11.51
N GLU A 45 6.03 -8.59 12.50
CA GLU A 45 5.43 -9.05 13.74
C GLU A 45 3.94 -8.71 13.73
N ARG A 46 3.07 -9.73 13.84
CA ARG A 46 1.61 -9.57 13.73
C ARG A 46 0.96 -8.68 14.81
N LYS A 47 1.67 -8.39 15.88
CA LYS A 47 1.22 -7.44 16.91
C LYS A 47 1.34 -5.98 16.47
N PHE A 48 2.07 -5.70 15.36
CA PHE A 48 2.24 -4.39 14.79
C PHE A 48 1.56 -4.30 13.41
N ASP A 49 1.38 -3.09 12.92
CA ASP A 49 0.97 -2.83 11.55
C ASP A 49 2.00 -3.37 10.54
N CYS A 50 1.59 -3.52 9.31
CA CYS A 50 2.46 -4.03 8.26
C CYS A 50 3.67 -3.10 8.03
N ALA A 51 4.88 -3.61 8.21
CA ALA A 51 6.11 -2.84 8.06
C ALA A 51 6.45 -2.49 6.60
N ASN A 52 5.80 -3.14 5.62
CA ASN A 52 5.93 -2.81 4.20
C ASN A 52 5.09 -1.60 3.79
N GLU A 53 3.92 -1.48 4.42
CA GLU A 53 2.87 -0.57 3.98
C GLU A 53 2.80 0.67 4.85
N SER A 54 3.17 0.53 6.12
CA SER A 54 3.04 1.58 7.10
C SER A 54 4.23 1.60 8.06
N ARG A 55 4.39 2.74 8.73
CA ARG A 55 5.33 2.83 9.84
C ARG A 55 4.88 1.87 10.94
N PRO A 56 5.76 1.03 11.49
CA PRO A 56 5.42 0.15 12.60
C PRO A 56 4.82 0.92 13.75
N GLY A 57 3.67 0.46 14.18
CA GLY A 57 2.90 0.98 15.28
C GLY A 57 1.74 0.04 15.54
N VAL A 58 1.00 0.31 16.56
CA VAL A 58 -0.23 -0.43 16.85
C VAL A 58 -1.40 0.41 16.38
N THR A 59 -2.13 -0.09 15.40
CA THR A 59 -3.43 0.47 15.03
C THR A 59 -4.33 0.46 16.26
N SER A 60 -4.94 1.59 16.57
CA SER A 60 -5.78 1.76 17.78
C SER A 60 -6.87 0.70 17.88
N ARG A 61 -7.46 0.33 16.76
CA ARG A 61 -8.42 -0.78 16.62
C ARG A 61 -8.62 -1.17 15.16
N VAL A 62 -8.95 -2.43 14.91
CA VAL A 62 -9.46 -2.88 13.62
C VAL A 62 -10.94 -2.51 13.53
N LEU A 63 -11.33 -1.90 12.41
CA LEU A 63 -12.69 -1.43 12.15
C LEU A 63 -13.52 -2.47 11.41
N THR A 64 -14.85 -2.43 11.63
CA THR A 64 -15.78 -3.01 10.65
C THR A 64 -15.92 -2.08 9.44
N PRO A 65 -16.45 -2.57 8.31
CA PRO A 65 -16.70 -1.72 7.13
C PRO A 65 -17.55 -0.49 7.44
N GLU A 66 -18.58 -0.63 8.28
CA GLU A 66 -19.49 0.43 8.72
C GLU A 66 -18.75 1.47 9.57
N GLN A 67 -17.95 1.01 10.53
CA GLN A 67 -17.09 1.89 11.35
C GLN A 67 -16.06 2.63 10.48
N GLY A 68 -15.54 1.97 9.42
CA GLY A 68 -14.67 2.59 8.44
C GLY A 68 -15.37 3.74 7.71
N LEU A 69 -16.60 3.52 7.24
CA LEU A 69 -17.41 4.57 6.61
C LEU A 69 -17.68 5.75 7.57
N GLU A 70 -18.05 5.48 8.81
CA GLU A 70 -18.29 6.55 9.80
C GLU A 70 -17.01 7.36 10.07
N ARG A 71 -15.86 6.70 10.13
CA ARG A 71 -14.56 7.40 10.26
C ARG A 71 -14.29 8.30 9.07
N VAL A 72 -14.61 7.87 7.82
CA VAL A 72 -14.50 8.74 6.63
C VAL A 72 -15.40 9.97 6.77
N ARG A 73 -16.66 9.80 7.21
CA ARG A 73 -17.59 10.93 7.44
C ARG A 73 -17.02 11.93 8.43
N LEU A 74 -16.55 11.42 9.56
CA LEU A 74 -15.99 12.24 10.64
C LEU A 74 -14.78 13.06 10.18
N VAL A 75 -13.80 12.40 9.54
CA VAL A 75 -12.58 13.06 9.06
C VAL A 75 -12.89 14.07 7.96
N LYS A 76 -13.77 13.72 7.00
CA LYS A 76 -14.18 14.62 5.93
C LYS A 76 -14.83 15.89 6.50
N THR A 77 -15.81 15.74 7.39
CA THR A 77 -16.50 16.85 8.05
C THR A 77 -15.53 17.71 8.86
N HIS A 78 -14.59 17.09 9.56
CA HIS A 78 -13.60 17.82 10.36
C HIS A 78 -12.70 18.68 9.47
N MET A 79 -12.14 18.09 8.40
CA MET A 79 -11.27 18.84 7.48
C MET A 79 -12.00 19.97 6.76
N GLU A 80 -13.26 19.77 6.38
CA GLU A 80 -14.10 20.82 5.78
C GLU A 80 -14.33 22.01 6.75
N LYS A 81 -14.56 21.72 8.04
CA LYS A 81 -14.74 22.76 9.08
C LYS A 81 -13.46 23.54 9.37
N GLN A 82 -12.31 22.88 9.30
CA GLN A 82 -11.02 23.54 9.53
C GLN A 82 -10.61 24.45 8.38
N GLY A 83 -11.12 24.21 7.18
CA GLY A 83 -10.66 24.86 5.97
C GLY A 83 -9.27 24.40 5.52
N GLY A 84 -8.84 24.77 4.34
CA GLY A 84 -7.54 24.38 3.79
C GLY A 84 -7.56 23.05 3.05
N ALA A 85 -6.90 22.02 3.57
CA ALA A 85 -6.83 20.72 2.92
C ALA A 85 -8.17 19.97 2.96
N GLN A 86 -8.50 19.30 1.84
CA GLN A 86 -9.72 18.49 1.74
C GLN A 86 -9.39 17.02 1.71
N LEU A 87 -10.24 16.17 2.32
CA LEU A 87 -10.15 14.73 2.17
C LEU A 87 -10.44 14.35 0.71
N LYS A 88 -9.47 13.74 0.04
CA LYS A 88 -9.56 13.31 -1.37
C LYS A 88 -9.35 11.81 -1.55
N VAL A 89 -8.59 11.17 -0.64
CA VAL A 89 -8.15 9.79 -0.80
C VAL A 89 -8.56 8.95 0.38
N VAL A 90 -9.18 7.81 0.10
CA VAL A 90 -9.45 6.74 1.06
C VAL A 90 -8.63 5.52 0.67
N GLY A 91 -7.74 5.09 1.56
CA GLY A 91 -6.85 3.96 1.34
C GLY A 91 -7.07 2.84 2.34
N ILE A 92 -6.79 1.61 1.92
CA ILE A 92 -6.70 0.45 2.81
C ILE A 92 -5.30 -0.15 2.65
N ALA A 93 -4.53 -0.10 3.74
CA ALA A 93 -3.12 -0.50 3.76
C ALA A 93 -2.79 -1.48 4.90
N GLY A 94 -3.79 -1.99 5.58
CA GLY A 94 -3.53 -2.91 6.69
C GLY A 94 -4.63 -2.99 7.73
N PRO A 95 -4.24 -3.53 8.93
CA PRO A 95 -2.90 -3.94 9.38
C PRO A 95 -2.33 -5.21 8.74
N GLY A 96 -3.14 -5.99 8.03
CA GLY A 96 -2.71 -7.12 7.18
C GLY A 96 -2.74 -6.77 5.69
N ASP A 97 -3.12 -7.73 4.83
CA ASP A 97 -3.24 -7.50 3.39
C ASP A 97 -4.69 -7.24 2.98
N PRO A 98 -5.00 -6.12 2.33
CA PRO A 98 -6.36 -5.78 1.93
C PRO A 98 -7.03 -6.84 1.06
N LEU A 99 -6.31 -7.48 0.13
CA LEU A 99 -6.88 -8.46 -0.79
C LEU A 99 -7.16 -9.83 -0.12
N ALA A 100 -6.57 -10.07 1.04
CA ALA A 100 -6.86 -11.25 1.86
C ALA A 100 -8.08 -11.08 2.80
N ASN A 101 -8.80 -9.95 2.69
CA ASN A 101 -9.90 -9.63 3.60
C ASN A 101 -11.16 -9.17 2.84
N THR A 102 -12.25 -9.88 2.99
CA THR A 102 -13.55 -9.51 2.39
C THR A 102 -14.07 -8.15 2.89
N ARG A 103 -13.68 -7.75 4.10
CA ARG A 103 -14.01 -6.43 4.68
C ARG A 103 -13.52 -5.27 3.83
N THR A 104 -12.39 -5.43 3.13
CA THR A 104 -11.84 -4.42 2.21
C THR A 104 -12.85 -4.05 1.12
N PHE A 105 -13.38 -5.05 0.45
CA PHE A 105 -14.34 -4.84 -0.65
C PHE A 105 -15.66 -4.26 -0.15
N LYS A 106 -16.16 -4.76 1.00
CA LYS A 106 -17.36 -4.19 1.62
C LYS A 106 -17.15 -2.73 2.04
N THR A 107 -15.98 -2.39 2.54
CA THR A 107 -15.64 -0.99 2.88
C THR A 107 -15.63 -0.11 1.64
N PHE A 108 -15.02 -0.55 0.53
CA PHE A 108 -15.02 0.19 -0.72
C PHE A 108 -16.43 0.38 -1.30
N GLU A 109 -17.28 -0.65 -1.24
CA GLU A 109 -18.70 -0.55 -1.62
C GLU A 109 -19.40 0.58 -0.85
N LEU A 110 -19.29 0.57 0.49
CA LEU A 110 -19.93 1.57 1.35
C LEU A 110 -19.37 2.98 1.12
N VAL A 111 -18.06 3.11 1.00
CA VAL A 111 -17.41 4.41 0.77
C VAL A 111 -17.78 4.95 -0.61
N ARG A 112 -17.76 4.12 -1.66
CA ARG A 112 -18.12 4.52 -3.02
C ARG A 112 -19.58 4.98 -3.12
N ALA A 113 -20.49 4.28 -2.43
CA ALA A 113 -21.90 4.66 -2.40
C ALA A 113 -22.14 5.99 -1.69
N ALA A 114 -21.41 6.28 -0.60
CA ALA A 114 -21.58 7.49 0.20
C ALA A 114 -20.79 8.69 -0.33
N PHE A 115 -19.63 8.47 -0.96
CA PHE A 115 -18.67 9.48 -1.39
C PHE A 115 -18.08 9.12 -2.77
N PRO A 116 -18.87 9.23 -3.85
CA PRO A 116 -18.41 8.87 -5.19
C PRO A 116 -17.25 9.73 -5.70
N GLU A 117 -17.06 10.91 -5.12
CA GLU A 117 -15.97 11.85 -5.47
C GLU A 117 -14.61 11.46 -4.90
N LEU A 118 -14.56 10.62 -3.85
CA LEU A 118 -13.30 10.23 -3.22
C LEU A 118 -12.53 9.21 -4.07
N THR A 119 -11.23 9.38 -4.12
CA THR A 119 -10.32 8.45 -4.77
C THR A 119 -10.06 7.26 -3.85
N LEU A 120 -10.24 6.06 -4.35
CA LEU A 120 -9.91 4.83 -3.62
C LEU A 120 -8.51 4.35 -4.00
N CYS A 121 -7.76 3.90 -3.00
CA CYS A 121 -6.47 3.24 -3.19
C CYS A 121 -6.29 2.08 -2.21
N LEU A 122 -5.36 1.19 -2.50
CA LEU A 122 -4.98 0.12 -1.60
C LEU A 122 -3.49 -0.23 -1.73
N SER A 123 -2.97 -0.85 -0.66
CA SER A 123 -1.63 -1.40 -0.64
C SER A 123 -1.69 -2.90 -0.37
N THR A 124 -1.02 -3.71 -1.19
CA THR A 124 -1.08 -5.18 -1.11
C THR A 124 0.28 -5.83 -1.28
N ASN A 125 0.43 -7.04 -0.77
CA ASN A 125 1.59 -7.89 -1.07
C ASN A 125 1.55 -8.48 -2.49
N GLY A 126 0.45 -8.34 -3.22
CA GLY A 126 0.31 -8.72 -4.62
C GLY A 126 -0.06 -10.18 -4.88
N LEU A 127 -0.04 -11.09 -3.89
CA LEU A 127 -0.32 -12.52 -4.11
C LEU A 127 -1.70 -12.76 -4.76
N LEU A 128 -2.72 -12.02 -4.34
CA LEU A 128 -4.09 -12.14 -4.86
C LEU A 128 -4.42 -11.08 -5.93
N LEU A 129 -3.48 -10.22 -6.29
CA LEU A 129 -3.76 -9.09 -7.18
C LEU A 129 -4.33 -9.51 -8.55
N PRO A 130 -3.79 -10.51 -9.26
CA PRO A 130 -4.35 -10.90 -10.55
C PRO A 130 -5.81 -11.35 -10.49
N GLN A 131 -6.20 -12.10 -9.45
CA GLN A 131 -7.58 -12.56 -9.28
C GLN A 131 -8.52 -11.44 -8.82
N ALA A 132 -8.03 -10.52 -7.96
CA ALA A 132 -8.84 -9.45 -7.38
C ALA A 132 -8.98 -8.24 -8.32
N LEU A 133 -8.16 -8.14 -9.36
CA LEU A 133 -8.10 -6.95 -10.21
C LEU A 133 -9.44 -6.57 -10.85
N PRO A 134 -10.26 -7.48 -11.40
CA PRO A 134 -11.56 -7.12 -11.93
C PRO A 134 -12.44 -6.41 -10.89
N GLN A 135 -12.50 -6.95 -9.68
CA GLN A 135 -13.28 -6.37 -8.59
C GLN A 135 -12.71 -5.01 -8.12
N ILE A 136 -11.39 -4.86 -8.10
CA ILE A 136 -10.72 -3.59 -7.79
C ILE A 136 -11.14 -2.50 -8.80
N LEU A 137 -11.18 -2.86 -10.08
CA LEU A 137 -11.60 -1.96 -11.16
C LEU A 137 -13.08 -1.59 -11.06
N ASP A 138 -13.95 -2.54 -10.73
CA ASP A 138 -15.40 -2.32 -10.55
C ASP A 138 -15.69 -1.30 -9.44
N PHE A 139 -14.89 -1.29 -8.36
CA PHE A 139 -14.98 -0.27 -7.32
C PHE A 139 -14.37 1.08 -7.73
N GLY A 140 -13.74 1.16 -8.89
CA GLY A 140 -13.07 2.38 -9.36
C GLY A 140 -11.84 2.74 -8.50
N VAL A 141 -11.10 1.75 -8.02
CA VAL A 141 -9.79 1.99 -7.41
C VAL A 141 -8.88 2.62 -8.45
N HIS A 142 -8.21 3.70 -8.09
CA HIS A 142 -7.42 4.49 -9.01
C HIS A 142 -5.92 4.19 -8.94
N SER A 143 -5.45 3.82 -7.75
CA SER A 143 -4.03 3.60 -7.52
C SER A 143 -3.79 2.42 -6.59
N LEU A 144 -2.69 1.73 -6.85
CA LEU A 144 -2.21 0.59 -6.09
C LEU A 144 -0.80 0.83 -5.58
N THR A 145 -0.52 0.33 -4.38
CA THR A 145 0.85 0.05 -3.96
C THR A 145 1.01 -1.46 -3.91
N VAL A 146 2.01 -1.99 -4.60
CA VAL A 146 2.38 -3.42 -4.54
C VAL A 146 3.72 -3.54 -3.83
N THR A 147 3.80 -4.35 -2.79
CA THR A 147 5.05 -4.57 -2.08
C THR A 147 5.79 -5.76 -2.66
N ILE A 148 6.97 -5.51 -3.24
CA ILE A 148 7.83 -6.50 -3.90
C ILE A 148 9.23 -6.41 -3.29
N ASN A 149 9.65 -7.44 -2.56
CA ASN A 149 10.92 -7.42 -1.81
C ASN A 149 11.98 -8.37 -2.37
N ALA A 150 11.71 -9.06 -3.46
CA ALA A 150 12.67 -9.94 -4.11
C ALA A 150 12.41 -10.00 -5.61
N LEU A 151 13.47 -10.19 -6.38
CA LEU A 151 13.45 -10.43 -7.82
C LEU A 151 13.55 -11.92 -8.14
N THR A 152 14.30 -12.67 -7.34
CA THR A 152 14.54 -14.10 -7.51
C THR A 152 13.89 -14.93 -6.39
N PRO A 153 13.52 -16.20 -6.68
CA PRO A 153 12.99 -17.12 -5.67
C PRO A 153 13.95 -17.37 -4.52
N GLU A 154 15.25 -17.39 -4.79
CA GLU A 154 16.30 -17.60 -3.80
C GLU A 154 16.31 -16.47 -2.78
N THR A 155 16.36 -15.22 -3.24
CA THR A 155 16.25 -14.04 -2.37
C THR A 155 14.91 -14.00 -1.65
N GLY A 156 13.82 -14.31 -2.36
CA GLY A 156 12.48 -14.34 -1.79
C GLY A 156 12.33 -15.35 -0.64
N ALA A 157 12.99 -16.51 -0.72
CA ALA A 157 13.00 -17.51 0.35
C ALA A 157 13.67 -17.02 1.64
N HIS A 158 14.59 -16.05 1.53
CA HIS A 158 15.17 -15.39 2.70
C HIS A 158 14.28 -14.28 3.27
N VAL A 159 13.46 -13.65 2.43
CA VAL A 159 12.56 -12.54 2.84
C VAL A 159 11.23 -13.06 3.40
N TYR A 160 10.63 -14.07 2.76
CA TYR A 160 9.30 -14.58 3.11
C TYR A 160 9.39 -15.91 3.87
N GLU A 161 8.70 -16.00 5.00
CA GLU A 161 8.66 -17.23 5.79
C GLU A 161 7.68 -18.25 5.22
N TRP A 162 6.51 -17.77 4.75
CA TRP A 162 5.49 -18.58 4.13
C TRP A 162 4.49 -17.73 3.34
N ILE A 163 3.79 -18.40 2.44
CA ILE A 163 2.58 -17.88 1.79
C ILE A 163 1.43 -18.88 1.95
N HIS A 164 0.19 -18.37 1.97
CA HIS A 164 -1.01 -19.18 1.78
C HIS A 164 -1.53 -19.00 0.35
N HIS A 165 -1.44 -20.06 -0.45
CA HIS A 165 -1.89 -20.06 -1.83
C HIS A 165 -2.67 -21.33 -2.12
N GLU A 166 -3.86 -21.20 -2.73
CA GLU A 166 -4.76 -22.32 -3.09
C GLU A 166 -4.99 -23.31 -1.94
N GLY A 167 -5.28 -22.78 -0.75
CA GLY A 167 -5.57 -23.59 0.44
C GLY A 167 -4.35 -24.26 1.07
N ARG A 168 -3.14 -24.04 0.55
CA ARG A 168 -1.88 -24.64 1.04
C ARG A 168 -0.97 -23.58 1.64
N ARG A 169 -0.27 -23.96 2.69
CA ARG A 169 0.84 -23.17 3.23
C ARG A 169 2.15 -23.65 2.59
N LEU A 170 2.81 -22.76 1.87
CA LEU A 170 4.06 -23.01 1.17
C LEU A 170 5.20 -22.19 1.79
N THR A 171 6.44 -22.69 1.64
CA THR A 171 7.66 -22.09 2.19
C THR A 171 8.82 -22.24 1.20
N GLY A 172 9.92 -21.52 1.44
CA GLY A 172 11.15 -21.63 0.65
C GLY A 172 11.03 -21.09 -0.76
N PRO A 173 11.92 -21.51 -1.68
CA PRO A 173 11.98 -20.98 -3.05
C PRO A 173 10.69 -21.20 -3.86
N GLU A 174 9.97 -22.31 -3.68
CA GLU A 174 8.68 -22.56 -4.35
C GLU A 174 7.66 -21.50 -3.97
N ALA A 175 7.52 -21.21 -2.68
CA ALA A 175 6.60 -20.16 -2.20
C ALA A 175 6.98 -18.77 -2.74
N ALA A 176 8.27 -18.46 -2.75
CA ALA A 176 8.78 -17.20 -3.25
C ALA A 176 8.55 -17.07 -4.76
N ALA A 177 8.77 -18.12 -5.55
CA ALA A 177 8.53 -18.13 -6.98
C ALA A 177 7.07 -17.81 -7.32
N ILE A 178 6.12 -18.48 -6.64
CA ILE A 178 4.69 -18.21 -6.82
C ILE A 178 4.35 -16.76 -6.47
N LEU A 179 4.84 -16.26 -5.33
CA LEU A 179 4.56 -14.88 -4.91
C LEU A 179 5.08 -13.87 -5.94
N ILE A 180 6.34 -14.01 -6.38
CA ILE A 180 6.99 -13.12 -7.34
C ILE A 180 6.26 -13.15 -8.69
N GLU A 181 5.89 -14.33 -9.19
CA GLU A 181 5.11 -14.48 -10.41
C GLU A 181 3.77 -13.72 -10.32
N ARG A 182 3.03 -13.92 -9.22
CA ARG A 182 1.73 -13.25 -8.99
C ARG A 182 1.88 -11.74 -8.85
N GLN A 183 2.95 -11.28 -8.21
CA GLN A 183 3.27 -9.86 -8.07
C GLN A 183 3.52 -9.21 -9.44
N PHE A 184 4.37 -9.84 -10.28
CA PHE A 184 4.68 -9.30 -11.61
C PHE A 184 3.50 -9.39 -12.57
N GLU A 185 2.75 -10.48 -12.54
CA GLU A 185 1.51 -10.62 -13.33
C GLU A 185 0.50 -9.54 -12.93
N GLY A 186 0.22 -9.40 -11.63
CA GLY A 186 -0.71 -8.41 -11.11
C GLY A 186 -0.30 -6.98 -11.42
N LEU A 187 0.99 -6.65 -11.28
CA LEU A 187 1.53 -5.35 -11.66
C LEU A 187 1.27 -5.05 -13.13
N ARG A 188 1.65 -5.98 -14.03
CA ARG A 188 1.46 -5.81 -15.47
C ARG A 188 -0.01 -5.61 -15.85
N LEU A 189 -0.89 -6.41 -15.27
CA LEU A 189 -2.34 -6.32 -15.52
C LEU A 189 -2.92 -5.00 -14.99
N ALA A 190 -2.54 -4.57 -13.79
CA ALA A 190 -2.98 -3.30 -13.20
C ALA A 190 -2.51 -2.09 -14.02
N ALA A 191 -1.25 -2.08 -14.44
CA ALA A 191 -0.70 -1.03 -15.30
C ALA A 191 -1.41 -1.00 -16.67
N ALA A 192 -1.64 -2.16 -17.29
CA ALA A 192 -2.38 -2.27 -18.56
C ALA A 192 -3.84 -1.79 -18.45
N ALA A 193 -4.44 -1.92 -17.26
CA ALA A 193 -5.78 -1.40 -16.96
C ALA A 193 -5.79 0.10 -16.63
N GLY A 194 -4.64 0.78 -16.66
CA GLY A 194 -4.53 2.23 -16.45
C GLY A 194 -4.46 2.66 -14.98
N LEU A 195 -4.25 1.75 -14.03
CA LEU A 195 -4.04 2.13 -12.64
C LEU A 195 -2.65 2.77 -12.45
N LEU A 196 -2.58 3.74 -11.54
CA LEU A 196 -1.29 4.21 -11.05
C LEU A 196 -0.72 3.18 -10.08
N VAL A 197 0.48 2.66 -10.39
CA VAL A 197 1.11 1.63 -9.56
C VAL A 197 2.41 2.12 -8.97
N LYS A 198 2.47 2.08 -7.63
CA LYS A 198 3.69 2.30 -6.84
C LYS A 198 4.21 0.96 -6.33
N ILE A 199 5.51 0.78 -6.34
CA ILE A 199 6.17 -0.36 -5.72
C ILE A 199 6.76 0.05 -4.38
N ASN A 200 6.39 -0.64 -3.31
CA ASN A 200 7.16 -0.60 -2.06
C ASN A 200 8.20 -1.71 -2.08
N HIS A 201 9.42 -1.40 -1.66
CA HIS A 201 10.52 -2.34 -1.56
C HIS A 201 11.26 -2.11 -0.25
N VAL A 202 11.23 -3.08 0.65
CA VAL A 202 12.00 -3.03 1.89
C VAL A 202 13.43 -3.45 1.60
N TYR A 203 14.36 -2.52 1.73
CA TYR A 203 15.79 -2.74 1.52
C TYR A 203 16.40 -3.41 2.76
N ILE A 204 16.91 -4.61 2.61
CA ILE A 204 17.46 -5.46 3.68
C ILE A 204 18.91 -5.75 3.36
N PRO A 205 19.88 -5.06 4.03
CA PRO A 205 21.31 -5.24 3.77
C PRO A 205 21.74 -6.71 3.89
N GLY A 206 22.50 -7.19 2.91
CA GLY A 206 22.99 -8.56 2.83
C GLY A 206 21.95 -9.61 2.46
N VAL A 207 20.72 -9.21 2.13
CA VAL A 207 19.63 -10.14 1.75
C VAL A 207 19.10 -9.84 0.36
N ASN A 208 18.55 -8.65 0.11
CA ASN A 208 17.96 -8.27 -1.17
C ASN A 208 18.54 -6.97 -1.75
N ASP A 209 19.50 -6.37 -1.07
CA ASP A 209 20.14 -5.12 -1.47
C ASP A 209 20.79 -5.21 -2.87
N HIS A 210 21.37 -6.36 -3.22
CA HIS A 210 21.98 -6.63 -4.50
C HIS A 210 20.99 -6.71 -5.68
N GLU A 211 19.69 -6.97 -5.40
CA GLU A 211 18.63 -7.04 -6.43
C GLU A 211 17.87 -5.71 -6.62
N THR A 212 18.09 -4.71 -5.75
CA THR A 212 17.24 -3.51 -5.68
C THR A 212 17.16 -2.75 -7.01
N LEU A 213 18.29 -2.55 -7.69
CA LEU A 213 18.32 -1.81 -8.97
C LEU A 213 17.74 -2.63 -10.13
N ASP A 214 18.03 -3.93 -10.17
CA ASP A 214 17.47 -4.84 -11.18
C ASP A 214 15.96 -4.99 -11.01
N LEU A 215 15.48 -5.01 -9.75
CA LEU A 215 14.05 -4.94 -9.46
C LEU A 215 13.43 -3.64 -9.98
N ALA A 216 14.08 -2.49 -9.80
CA ALA A 216 13.59 -1.21 -10.32
C ALA A 216 13.47 -1.24 -11.86
N VAL A 217 14.46 -1.81 -12.58
CA VAL A 217 14.39 -2.04 -14.03
C VAL A 217 13.20 -2.93 -14.39
N LYS A 218 13.05 -4.06 -13.70
CA LYS A 218 11.98 -5.04 -13.94
C LYS A 218 10.60 -4.42 -13.76
N VAL A 219 10.34 -3.76 -12.63
CA VAL A 219 9.00 -3.21 -12.35
C VAL A 219 8.67 -2.02 -13.25
N ARG A 220 9.66 -1.20 -13.64
CA ARG A 220 9.48 -0.17 -14.67
C ARG A 220 9.02 -0.78 -15.99
N GLY A 221 9.68 -1.85 -16.43
CA GLY A 221 9.33 -2.57 -17.66
C GLY A 221 7.91 -3.18 -17.63
N LEU A 222 7.37 -3.43 -16.44
CA LEU A 222 5.99 -3.93 -16.22
C LEU A 222 4.96 -2.81 -16.07
N GLY A 223 5.38 -1.53 -16.09
CA GLY A 223 4.49 -0.37 -16.08
C GLY A 223 4.31 0.30 -14.70
N ALA A 224 5.18 0.03 -13.72
CA ALA A 224 5.17 0.79 -12.46
C ALA A 224 5.47 2.28 -12.73
N ASN A 225 4.75 3.16 -12.04
CA ASN A 225 4.92 4.60 -12.15
C ASN A 225 5.97 5.16 -11.18
N MET A 226 6.16 4.48 -10.05
CA MET A 226 7.01 4.97 -8.95
C MET A 226 7.47 3.81 -8.08
N MET A 227 8.64 3.96 -7.46
CA MET A 227 9.15 3.03 -6.45
C MET A 227 9.43 3.76 -5.13
N ASN A 228 9.24 3.08 -4.03
CA ASN A 228 9.54 3.56 -2.68
C ASN A 228 10.47 2.55 -2.00
N ILE A 229 11.73 2.87 -1.92
CA ILE A 229 12.73 2.05 -1.23
C ILE A 229 12.71 2.41 0.26
N ILE A 230 12.30 1.46 1.09
CA ILE A 230 12.07 1.63 2.53
C ILE A 230 13.17 0.89 3.30
N PRO A 231 13.83 1.51 4.28
CA PRO A 231 14.79 0.78 5.10
C PRO A 231 14.10 -0.30 5.92
N VAL A 232 14.73 -1.47 6.05
CA VAL A 232 14.25 -2.51 6.96
C VAL A 232 14.21 -1.98 8.40
N ILE A 233 13.12 -2.31 9.10
CA ILE A 233 13.06 -2.12 10.55
C ILE A 233 13.44 -3.46 11.17
N PRO A 234 14.48 -3.48 12.06
CA PRO A 234 15.01 -4.71 12.64
C PRO A 234 14.05 -5.34 13.64
N ILE A 235 13.08 -6.13 13.13
CA ILE A 235 12.12 -6.90 13.92
C ILE A 235 11.94 -8.31 13.30
N GLY A 236 11.28 -9.19 14.02
CA GLY A 236 11.05 -10.57 13.57
C GLY A 236 12.35 -11.32 13.32
N ARG A 237 12.46 -12.03 12.20
CA ARG A 237 13.68 -12.75 11.79
C ARG A 237 14.87 -11.83 11.53
N PHE A 238 14.62 -10.57 11.26
CA PHE A 238 15.63 -9.55 10.98
C PHE A 238 15.98 -8.69 12.21
N ALA A 239 15.59 -9.10 13.42
CA ALA A 239 15.89 -8.36 14.66
C ALA A 239 17.40 -8.08 14.87
N ALA A 240 18.27 -8.95 14.35
CA ALA A 240 19.72 -8.78 14.40
C ALA A 240 20.29 -8.05 13.16
N CYS A 241 19.46 -7.66 12.18
CA CYS A 241 19.91 -6.96 10.99
C CYS A 241 20.28 -5.50 11.36
N THR A 242 21.36 -5.00 10.80
CA THR A 242 21.69 -3.59 10.93
C THR A 242 20.83 -2.78 9.98
N MET A 243 20.10 -1.80 10.50
CA MET A 243 19.35 -0.87 9.67
C MET A 243 20.30 -0.08 8.76
N PRO A 244 20.00 0.05 7.45
CA PRO A 244 20.85 0.82 6.55
C PRO A 244 20.94 2.29 6.99
N SER A 245 22.11 2.90 6.83
CA SER A 245 22.30 4.31 7.14
C SER A 245 21.50 5.22 6.20
N SER A 246 21.20 6.45 6.63
CA SER A 246 20.58 7.45 5.77
C SER A 246 21.38 7.70 4.49
N ALA A 247 22.72 7.70 4.59
CA ALA A 247 23.59 7.86 3.43
C ALA A 247 23.47 6.69 2.45
N THR A 248 23.42 5.45 2.94
CA THR A 248 23.16 4.26 2.11
C THR A 248 21.83 4.35 1.41
N MET A 249 20.77 4.71 2.14
CA MET A 249 19.43 4.84 1.58
C MET A 249 19.33 5.94 0.53
N GLU A 250 20.02 7.06 0.75
CA GLU A 250 20.08 8.15 -0.22
C GLU A 250 20.82 7.74 -1.48
N MET A 251 21.97 7.08 -1.34
CA MET A 251 22.75 6.58 -2.49
C MET A 251 21.92 5.61 -3.34
N VAL A 252 21.28 4.61 -2.73
CA VAL A 252 20.47 3.61 -3.44
C VAL A 252 19.27 4.27 -4.13
N ARG A 253 18.59 5.19 -3.45
CA ARG A 253 17.47 5.94 -4.04
C ARG A 253 17.91 6.83 -5.20
N ASN A 254 19.09 7.47 -5.12
CA ASN A 254 19.64 8.26 -6.21
C ASN A 254 19.94 7.41 -7.43
N GLN A 255 20.51 6.21 -7.25
CA GLN A 255 20.75 5.27 -8.35
C GLN A 255 19.42 4.77 -8.95
N ALA A 256 18.47 4.38 -8.11
CA ALA A 256 17.15 3.92 -8.55
C ALA A 256 16.33 5.03 -9.25
N GLU A 257 16.51 6.31 -8.88
CA GLU A 257 15.84 7.46 -9.52
C GLU A 257 16.17 7.58 -11.01
N LEU A 258 17.37 7.17 -11.42
CA LEU A 258 17.77 7.14 -12.83
C LEU A 258 16.99 6.10 -13.65
N ILE A 259 16.36 5.13 -12.95
CA ILE A 259 15.59 4.06 -13.55
C ILE A 259 14.09 4.35 -13.45
N LEU A 260 13.61 4.64 -12.24
CA LEU A 260 12.20 4.81 -11.92
C LEU A 260 12.04 5.84 -10.79
N SER A 261 11.13 6.79 -10.95
CA SER A 261 10.86 7.84 -9.95
C SER A 261 10.71 7.28 -8.54
N GLN A 262 11.32 7.95 -7.55
CA GLN A 262 11.31 7.53 -6.16
C GLN A 262 10.32 8.32 -5.32
N ALA A 263 9.58 7.65 -4.43
CA ALA A 263 8.64 8.26 -3.49
C ALA A 263 9.37 8.94 -2.31
N ARG A 264 10.19 9.97 -2.57
CA ARG A 264 11.02 10.66 -1.56
C ARG A 264 10.22 11.39 -0.48
N HIS A 265 8.98 11.73 -0.77
CA HIS A 265 8.03 12.37 0.13
C HIS A 265 7.35 11.41 1.10
N CYS A 266 7.56 10.09 0.95
CA CYS A 266 6.91 9.08 1.77
C CYS A 266 7.35 9.19 3.24
N LYS A 267 6.37 9.33 4.14
CA LYS A 267 6.57 9.38 5.60
C LYS A 267 6.19 8.08 6.31
N GLN A 268 5.93 7.00 5.55
CA GLN A 268 5.45 5.72 6.09
C GLN A 268 4.24 5.94 7.03
N CYS A 269 3.10 6.29 6.43
CA CYS A 269 1.87 6.51 7.18
C CYS A 269 1.48 5.27 8.00
N ARG A 270 0.82 5.46 9.14
CA ARG A 270 0.22 4.37 9.89
C ARG A 270 -0.98 3.79 9.13
N ALA A 271 -1.35 2.53 9.44
CA ALA A 271 -2.51 1.88 8.84
C ALA A 271 -3.85 2.55 9.18
N ASP A 272 -3.86 3.45 10.17
CA ASP A 272 -5.00 4.27 10.59
C ASP A 272 -4.72 5.79 10.42
N ALA A 273 -3.75 6.19 9.63
CA ALA A 273 -3.39 7.60 9.42
C ALA A 273 -4.52 8.38 8.75
N ALA A 274 -4.78 9.61 9.19
CA ALA A 274 -5.73 10.52 8.58
C ALA A 274 -5.21 11.96 8.59
N GLY A 275 -5.60 12.76 7.60
CA GLY A 275 -5.17 14.15 7.46
C GLY A 275 -4.19 14.34 6.31
N VAL A 276 -3.37 15.37 6.37
CA VAL A 276 -2.31 15.67 5.39
C VAL A 276 -1.09 14.78 5.64
N VAL A 277 -0.35 14.41 4.60
CA VAL A 277 0.86 13.57 4.76
C VAL A 277 1.91 14.30 5.58
N GLY A 278 2.29 13.71 6.70
CA GLY A 278 3.24 14.28 7.66
C GLY A 278 2.58 15.07 8.80
N GLU A 279 1.27 15.37 8.70
CA GLU A 279 0.47 16.04 9.73
C GLU A 279 -0.80 15.23 10.00
N ASP A 280 -0.61 14.10 10.73
CA ASP A 280 -1.72 13.19 11.03
C ASP A 280 -2.65 13.79 12.09
N LEU A 281 -3.96 13.65 11.86
CA LEU A 281 -4.99 13.98 12.85
C LEU A 281 -4.94 12.99 14.02
N ASP A 282 -5.16 13.48 15.23
CA ASP A 282 -5.41 12.62 16.37
C ASP A 282 -6.85 12.09 16.31
N LEU A 283 -7.00 10.89 15.75
CA LEU A 283 -8.29 10.23 15.60
C LEU A 283 -8.95 9.89 16.95
N THR A 284 -8.16 9.67 18.00
CA THR A 284 -8.70 9.37 19.34
C THR A 284 -9.42 10.58 19.90
N LEU A 285 -8.81 11.75 19.81
CA LEU A 285 -9.44 13.02 20.21
C LEU A 285 -10.61 13.38 19.29
N LEU A 286 -10.51 13.11 18.02
CA LEU A 286 -11.55 13.42 17.05
C LEU A 286 -12.81 12.55 17.29
N GLU A 287 -12.64 11.24 17.50
CA GLU A 287 -13.73 10.31 17.79
C GLU A 287 -14.38 10.60 19.16
N ALA A 288 -13.61 10.96 20.18
CA ALA A 288 -14.13 11.32 21.49
C ALA A 288 -15.01 12.58 21.51
N ARG A 289 -14.79 13.51 20.58
CA ARG A 289 -15.59 14.74 20.43
C ARG A 289 -16.86 14.56 19.59
N ALA A 290 -17.01 13.43 18.95
CA ALA A 290 -18.16 13.12 18.10
C ALA A 290 -19.27 12.35 18.84
N VAL A 291 -19.01 11.94 20.08
CA VAL A 291 -19.95 11.31 21.02
C VAL A 291 -20.55 12.36 21.94
#